data_c3159414100f6216afa19df1bfcbb816
#
_entry.id   c3159414100f6216afa19df1bfcbb816
#
_cell.length_a   1.000
_cell.length_b   1.000
_cell.length_c   1.000
_cell.angle_alpha   90.00
_cell.angle_beta   90.00
_cell.angle_gamma   90.00
#
_symmetry.space_group_name_H-M   'P 1'
#
loop_
_entity.id
_entity.type
_entity.pdbx_description
1 polymer ?
#
loop_
_entity_poly.entity_id
_entity_poly.type
_entity_poly.pdbx_seq_one_letter_code
_entity_poly.pdbx_strand_id
1 'polypeptide(L)'
;MENAVIKGIVIAVAMAASSMAGAGTPQASVPYTPSWQARHYLQLLADEAGLPLTTSHWPLPAAAVQDALNAVQPANAEQAQALAYLQRALEQHLQTVQTSVQLRNRVEGAGGFGQNYTPGSSFSLASDQAQWRGESSSFAGRIGLKLEQSPNSLQTEFSGLGKEGQVQLRPDNAAAVLEWKGVNLQAFAHQNWWGPGWQSSLVNGHNSPAWIGIGLQRASVQRSESPWLSWLGPWTLEGFVARAQDPVVVANQPEGYLYTGMRMTFRPASWAEVGLSRAVQFGGKGRPQDFNTYVKSLLGQSTNQDASNPVDSSSQIAGYDLRLRCPTRRNCAAYVQLMGEDSAGSGIPLPYRFMSLFGIETWLAQGRYRAFAEYADTSVDAIYDNKHRIAGYDNAYYPQGLTNGGRWIGSVFGGGSEVLTLGLLDAQSQRQIKLHTGQLHYSLGSHKPGSDAPKGEFLGISANQTLRWGPYRITPEIEWLGLKDGQRVGDSQRHHWRLGLTASKPL
;
A
#
# COMPACT_ATOMS: atom_id res chain seq x y z
N MET A 1 12.48 17.89 30.68
CA MET A 1 12.68 17.57 29.25
C MET A 1 11.39 17.07 28.56
N GLU A 2 10.52 16.32 29.20
CA GLU A 2 9.24 15.83 28.64
C GLU A 2 8.33 16.93 28.07
N ASN A 3 8.16 18.03 28.79
CA ASN A 3 7.32 19.16 28.31
C ASN A 3 7.87 19.88 27.08
N ALA A 4 9.17 19.79 26.81
CA ALA A 4 9.79 20.43 25.64
C ALA A 4 9.61 19.60 24.38
N VAL A 5 9.65 18.25 24.48
CA VAL A 5 9.47 17.33 23.36
C VAL A 5 8.00 17.32 22.92
N ILE A 6 7.07 17.27 23.88
CA ILE A 6 5.62 17.34 23.59
C ILE A 6 5.28 18.68 22.95
N LYS A 7 5.81 19.79 23.49
CA LYS A 7 5.66 21.11 22.88
C LYS A 7 6.31 21.18 21.49
N GLY A 8 7.45 20.55 21.28
CA GLY A 8 8.12 20.45 19.98
C GLY A 8 7.29 19.71 18.94
N ILE A 9 6.69 18.58 19.31
CA ILE A 9 5.80 17.80 18.43
C ILE A 9 4.50 18.57 18.13
N VAL A 10 3.88 19.17 19.16
CA VAL A 10 2.67 19.98 18.98
C VAL A 10 2.97 21.22 18.14
N ILE A 11 4.14 21.86 18.33
CA ILE A 11 4.55 23.01 17.52
C ILE A 11 4.90 22.58 16.08
N ALA A 12 5.53 21.43 15.88
CA ALA A 12 5.82 20.89 14.55
C ALA A 12 4.54 20.52 13.80
N VAL A 13 3.56 19.90 14.49
CA VAL A 13 2.22 19.63 13.93
C VAL A 13 1.45 20.92 13.68
N ALA A 14 1.53 21.90 14.56
CA ALA A 14 0.86 23.21 14.40
C ALA A 14 1.53 24.05 13.31
N MET A 15 2.87 24.04 13.18
CA MET A 15 3.59 24.70 12.08
C MET A 15 3.35 23.99 10.74
N ALA A 16 3.27 22.67 10.73
CA ALA A 16 2.86 21.93 9.55
C ALA A 16 1.41 22.28 9.17
N ALA A 17 0.49 22.38 10.13
CA ALA A 17 -0.90 22.75 9.89
C ALA A 17 -1.03 24.19 9.34
N SER A 18 -0.29 25.16 9.87
CA SER A 18 -0.34 26.54 9.39
C SER A 18 0.29 26.76 8.01
N SER A 19 1.21 25.88 7.59
CA SER A 19 1.83 25.90 6.24
C SER A 19 1.07 25.03 5.22
N MET A 20 0.00 24.34 5.62
CA MET A 20 -0.79 23.43 4.79
C MET A 20 -1.89 24.11 3.98
N ALA A 21 -2.11 25.42 4.14
CA ALA A 21 -3.07 26.17 3.32
C ALA A 21 -2.62 26.13 1.85
N GLY A 22 -3.37 25.44 1.02
CA GLY A 22 -3.24 25.47 -0.45
C GLY A 22 -4.23 26.44 -1.04
N ALA A 23 -4.08 26.77 -2.33
CA ALA A 23 -4.98 27.65 -3.08
C ALA A 23 -6.38 27.03 -3.24
N GLY A 24 -7.20 27.16 -2.25
CA GLY A 24 -8.58 26.65 -2.18
C GLY A 24 -8.99 26.38 -0.75
N THR A 25 -10.28 26.48 -0.43
CA THR A 25 -10.78 26.04 0.89
C THR A 25 -10.72 24.52 0.95
N PRO A 26 -9.85 23.92 1.77
CA PRO A 26 -9.78 22.48 1.93
C PRO A 26 -11.16 21.94 2.35
N GLN A 27 -11.52 20.78 1.83
CA GLN A 27 -12.79 20.12 2.13
C GLN A 27 -12.54 18.71 2.61
N ALA A 28 -13.32 18.30 3.64
CA ALA A 28 -13.37 16.89 3.97
C ALA A 28 -13.85 16.09 2.78
N SER A 29 -13.17 15.00 2.52
CA SER A 29 -13.60 14.05 1.51
C SER A 29 -13.15 12.65 1.89
N VAL A 30 -13.92 11.66 1.45
CA VAL A 30 -13.60 10.27 1.67
C VAL A 30 -12.29 9.88 0.96
N PRO A 31 -11.53 8.93 1.50
CA PRO A 31 -10.33 8.42 0.85
C PRO A 31 -10.65 7.77 -0.50
N TYR A 32 -9.86 8.07 -1.52
CA TYR A 32 -9.96 7.50 -2.85
C TYR A 32 -8.71 6.67 -3.19
N THR A 33 -8.91 5.39 -3.45
CA THR A 33 -7.91 4.50 -4.03
C THR A 33 -8.33 4.17 -5.47
N PRO A 34 -7.53 4.54 -6.48
CA PRO A 34 -7.90 4.28 -7.87
C PRO A 34 -7.81 2.78 -8.19
N SER A 35 -8.59 2.33 -9.17
CA SER A 35 -8.33 1.06 -9.83
C SER A 35 -6.96 1.13 -10.55
N TRP A 36 -6.40 -0.02 -10.95
CA TRP A 36 -5.16 -0.02 -11.72
C TRP A 36 -5.27 0.79 -13.03
N GLN A 37 -6.43 0.75 -13.67
CA GLN A 37 -6.72 1.54 -14.87
C GLN A 37 -6.77 3.04 -14.58
N ALA A 38 -7.44 3.44 -13.50
CA ALA A 38 -7.47 4.82 -13.08
C ALA A 38 -6.06 5.32 -12.70
N ARG A 39 -5.28 4.52 -11.97
CA ARG A 39 -3.87 4.84 -11.67
C ARG A 39 -3.04 5.04 -12.94
N HIS A 40 -3.22 4.16 -13.92
CA HIS A 40 -2.54 4.29 -15.21
C HIS A 40 -2.83 5.65 -15.88
N TYR A 41 -4.10 6.05 -15.94
CA TYR A 41 -4.47 7.34 -16.52
C TYR A 41 -4.04 8.53 -15.65
N LEU A 42 -4.08 8.42 -14.32
CA LEU A 42 -3.54 9.46 -13.43
C LEU A 42 -2.04 9.65 -13.66
N GLN A 43 -1.27 8.58 -13.77
CA GLN A 43 0.16 8.68 -14.09
C GLN A 43 0.40 9.24 -15.49
N LEU A 44 -0.38 8.83 -16.49
CA LEU A 44 -0.29 9.35 -17.86
C LEU A 44 -0.49 10.88 -17.88
N LEU A 45 -1.56 11.37 -17.23
CA LEU A 45 -1.82 12.81 -17.14
C LEU A 45 -0.77 13.55 -16.30
N ALA A 46 -0.27 12.93 -15.25
CA ALA A 46 0.79 13.50 -14.44
C ALA A 46 2.11 13.61 -15.21
N ASP A 47 2.42 12.65 -16.06
CA ASP A 47 3.64 12.62 -16.85
C ASP A 47 3.57 13.50 -18.11
N GLU A 48 2.40 13.64 -18.73
CA GLU A 48 2.26 14.28 -20.05
C GLU A 48 1.42 15.56 -20.05
N ALA A 49 0.46 15.69 -19.14
CA ALA A 49 -0.48 16.81 -19.11
C ALA A 49 -0.34 17.68 -17.85
N GLY A 50 0.70 17.47 -17.04
CA GLY A 50 0.99 18.31 -15.87
C GLY A 50 -0.05 18.19 -14.75
N LEU A 51 -0.75 17.05 -14.63
CA LEU A 51 -1.65 16.78 -13.49
C LEU A 51 -0.89 17.03 -12.18
N PRO A 52 -1.32 17.99 -11.32
CA PRO A 52 -0.62 18.32 -10.09
C PRO A 52 -0.95 17.33 -8.97
N LEU A 53 -0.50 16.08 -9.13
CA LEU A 53 -0.80 14.97 -8.22
C LEU A 53 0.44 14.09 -8.02
N THR A 54 0.59 13.52 -6.82
CA THR A 54 1.49 12.39 -6.56
C THR A 54 0.77 11.08 -6.88
N THR A 55 1.48 10.10 -7.43
CA THR A 55 0.86 8.85 -7.96
C THR A 55 1.34 7.57 -7.26
N SER A 56 2.24 7.70 -6.29
CA SER A 56 2.80 6.58 -5.52
C SER A 56 2.30 6.51 -4.08
N HIS A 57 1.25 7.26 -3.73
CA HIS A 57 0.64 7.29 -2.40
C HIS A 57 -0.88 7.17 -2.53
N TRP A 58 -1.46 6.09 -2.01
CA TRP A 58 -2.90 5.84 -1.99
C TRP A 58 -3.34 5.27 -0.63
N PRO A 59 -4.53 5.67 -0.14
CA PRO A 59 -5.50 6.60 -0.75
C PRO A 59 -5.11 8.07 -0.63
N LEU A 60 -5.72 8.89 -1.49
CA LEU A 60 -5.71 10.36 -1.39
C LEU A 60 -7.12 10.88 -1.10
N PRO A 61 -7.28 12.09 -0.53
CA PRO A 61 -8.58 12.72 -0.40
C PRO A 61 -9.25 12.87 -1.77
N ALA A 62 -10.48 12.39 -1.93
CA ALA A 62 -11.18 12.44 -3.22
C ALA A 62 -11.35 13.86 -3.76
N ALA A 63 -11.62 14.85 -2.90
CA ALA A 63 -11.69 16.26 -3.29
C ALA A 63 -10.34 16.76 -3.85
N ALA A 64 -9.22 16.38 -3.24
CA ALA A 64 -7.90 16.77 -3.71
C ALA A 64 -7.58 16.18 -5.10
N VAL A 65 -8.03 14.94 -5.36
CA VAL A 65 -7.93 14.33 -6.69
C VAL A 65 -8.83 15.06 -7.69
N GLN A 66 -10.07 15.43 -7.29
CA GLN A 66 -10.99 16.20 -8.14
C GLN A 66 -10.40 17.57 -8.52
N ASP A 67 -9.84 18.29 -7.56
CA ASP A 67 -9.20 19.58 -7.79
C ASP A 67 -8.01 19.46 -8.74
N ALA A 68 -7.20 18.41 -8.60
CA ALA A 68 -6.10 18.13 -9.50
C ALA A 68 -6.58 17.83 -10.93
N LEU A 69 -7.66 17.03 -11.09
CA LEU A 69 -8.25 16.74 -12.40
C LEU A 69 -8.83 17.99 -13.07
N ASN A 70 -9.46 18.88 -12.30
CA ASN A 70 -10.02 20.13 -12.80
C ASN A 70 -8.94 21.11 -13.30
N ALA A 71 -7.71 21.00 -12.83
CA ALA A 71 -6.58 21.81 -13.25
C ALA A 71 -5.94 21.34 -14.57
N VAL A 72 -6.27 20.14 -15.06
CA VAL A 72 -5.69 19.58 -16.28
C VAL A 72 -6.34 20.15 -17.53
N GLN A 73 -5.52 20.59 -18.46
CA GLN A 73 -5.93 20.96 -19.82
C GLN A 73 -5.37 19.90 -20.80
N PRO A 74 -6.22 19.01 -21.33
CA PRO A 74 -5.75 17.98 -22.25
C PRO A 74 -5.28 18.60 -23.58
N ALA A 75 -4.09 18.19 -24.02
CA ALA A 75 -3.47 18.68 -25.25
C ALA A 75 -3.84 17.83 -26.49
N ASN A 76 -4.42 16.64 -26.28
CA ASN A 76 -4.80 15.71 -27.34
C ASN A 76 -6.04 14.87 -26.94
N ALA A 77 -6.57 14.11 -27.89
CA ALA A 77 -7.79 13.32 -27.70
C ALA A 77 -7.61 12.22 -26.63
N GLU A 78 -6.44 11.61 -26.53
CA GLU A 78 -6.15 10.54 -25.57
C GLU A 78 -6.14 11.07 -24.15
N GLN A 79 -5.52 12.23 -23.92
CA GLN A 79 -5.52 12.90 -22.63
C GLN A 79 -6.95 13.34 -22.24
N ALA A 80 -7.75 13.82 -23.21
CA ALA A 80 -9.14 14.16 -22.99
C ALA A 80 -9.98 12.92 -22.62
N GLN A 81 -9.74 11.78 -23.27
CA GLN A 81 -10.40 10.52 -22.94
C GLN A 81 -9.99 10.02 -21.54
N ALA A 82 -8.70 10.09 -21.20
CA ALA A 82 -8.18 9.72 -19.89
C ALA A 82 -8.82 10.60 -18.79
N LEU A 83 -8.87 11.92 -18.99
CA LEU A 83 -9.48 12.86 -18.06
C LEU A 83 -10.97 12.57 -17.87
N ALA A 84 -11.73 12.40 -18.95
CA ALA A 84 -13.16 12.07 -18.90
C ALA A 84 -13.43 10.72 -18.22
N TYR A 85 -12.54 9.74 -18.38
CA TYR A 85 -12.63 8.48 -17.66
C TYR A 85 -12.44 8.68 -16.16
N LEU A 86 -11.40 9.43 -15.76
CA LEU A 86 -11.05 9.68 -14.36
C LEU A 86 -12.13 10.48 -13.63
N GLN A 87 -12.68 11.51 -14.26
CA GLN A 87 -13.78 12.30 -13.71
C GLN A 87 -15.00 11.42 -13.43
N ARG A 88 -15.40 10.58 -14.38
CA ARG A 88 -16.51 9.63 -14.18
C ARG A 88 -16.21 8.57 -13.14
N ALA A 89 -14.98 8.06 -13.08
CA ALA A 89 -14.59 7.06 -12.08
C ALA A 89 -14.61 7.64 -10.66
N LEU A 90 -14.17 8.89 -10.51
CA LEU A 90 -14.21 9.59 -9.22
C LEU A 90 -15.63 9.95 -8.82
N GLU A 91 -16.46 10.43 -9.76
CA GLU A 91 -17.88 10.70 -9.52
C GLU A 91 -18.61 9.42 -9.07
N GLN A 92 -18.39 8.31 -9.74
CA GLN A 92 -18.94 7.01 -9.32
C GLN A 92 -18.46 6.61 -7.93
N HIS A 93 -17.20 6.88 -7.57
CA HIS A 93 -16.70 6.64 -6.23
C HIS A 93 -17.42 7.50 -5.19
N LEU A 94 -17.78 8.73 -5.51
CA LEU A 94 -18.39 9.69 -4.60
C LEU A 94 -19.90 9.55 -4.46
N GLN A 95 -20.59 9.06 -5.49
CA GLN A 95 -22.07 9.15 -5.58
C GLN A 95 -22.79 7.80 -5.65
N THR A 96 -22.07 6.70 -5.74
CA THR A 96 -22.69 5.41 -6.05
C THR A 96 -22.52 4.40 -4.93
N VAL A 97 -23.61 3.77 -4.53
CA VAL A 97 -23.57 2.52 -3.76
C VAL A 97 -22.98 1.44 -4.65
N GLN A 98 -21.94 0.76 -4.19
CA GLN A 98 -21.32 -0.31 -4.95
C GLN A 98 -21.50 -1.64 -4.22
N THR A 99 -21.96 -2.63 -4.93
CA THR A 99 -21.98 -4.01 -4.47
C THR A 99 -21.01 -4.83 -5.30
N SER A 100 -20.23 -5.68 -4.66
CA SER A 100 -19.37 -6.64 -5.36
C SER A 100 -19.41 -8.00 -4.69
N VAL A 101 -19.40 -9.03 -5.51
CA VAL A 101 -19.25 -10.41 -5.07
C VAL A 101 -18.00 -10.97 -5.73
N GLN A 102 -17.12 -11.54 -4.95
CA GLN A 102 -15.90 -12.16 -5.44
C GLN A 102 -15.87 -13.62 -5.03
N LEU A 103 -15.77 -14.49 -6.02
CA LEU A 103 -15.65 -15.93 -5.84
C LEU A 103 -14.26 -16.36 -6.31
N ARG A 104 -13.61 -17.21 -5.53
CA ARG A 104 -12.34 -17.82 -5.90
C ARG A 104 -12.30 -19.26 -5.40
N ASN A 105 -11.69 -20.13 -6.20
CA ASN A 105 -11.48 -21.52 -5.80
C ASN A 105 -10.30 -21.67 -4.83
N ARG A 106 -9.37 -20.70 -4.83
CA ARG A 106 -8.23 -20.59 -3.90
C ARG A 106 -8.03 -19.15 -3.50
N VAL A 107 -7.50 -18.97 -2.31
CA VAL A 107 -7.30 -17.67 -1.68
C VAL A 107 -6.09 -16.94 -2.19
N GLU A 108 -5.12 -17.69 -2.61
CA GLU A 108 -3.76 -17.25 -2.85
C GLU A 108 -3.59 -16.74 -4.27
N GLY A 109 -2.77 -15.71 -4.42
CA GLY A 109 -2.44 -15.18 -5.73
C GLY A 109 -1.45 -14.02 -5.67
N ALA A 110 -0.72 -13.83 -6.75
CA ALA A 110 0.24 -12.75 -6.90
C ALA A 110 -0.46 -11.43 -7.25
N GLY A 111 -1.24 -10.89 -6.31
CA GLY A 111 -1.93 -9.62 -6.49
C GLY A 111 -1.01 -8.41 -6.50
N GLY A 112 -1.27 -7.47 -7.40
CA GLY A 112 -0.60 -6.18 -7.46
C GLY A 112 -1.54 -5.02 -7.14
N PHE A 113 -1.17 -3.84 -7.57
CA PHE A 113 -1.98 -2.63 -7.38
C PHE A 113 -3.41 -2.80 -7.91
N GLY A 114 -4.39 -2.40 -7.11
CA GLY A 114 -5.81 -2.49 -7.45
C GLY A 114 -6.40 -3.90 -7.44
N GLN A 115 -5.62 -4.90 -7.02
CA GLN A 115 -6.07 -6.27 -6.85
C GLN A 115 -6.11 -6.60 -5.36
N ASN A 116 -7.31 -6.70 -4.82
CA ASN A 116 -7.50 -7.03 -3.41
C ASN A 116 -7.58 -8.56 -3.27
N TYR A 117 -6.57 -9.15 -2.64
CA TYR A 117 -6.52 -10.57 -2.35
C TYR A 117 -6.93 -10.83 -0.91
N THR A 118 -8.21 -10.89 -0.69
CA THR A 118 -8.71 -11.40 0.57
C THR A 118 -9.05 -12.87 0.47
N PRO A 119 -8.85 -13.61 1.56
CA PRO A 119 -9.16 -15.02 1.62
C PRO A 119 -10.62 -15.34 1.31
N GLY A 120 -10.86 -16.27 0.39
CA GLY A 120 -12.17 -16.86 0.14
C GLY A 120 -13.15 -16.03 -0.68
N SER A 121 -14.44 -16.30 -0.49
CA SER A 121 -15.53 -15.54 -1.10
C SER A 121 -15.73 -14.25 -0.33
N SER A 122 -15.78 -13.13 -1.02
CA SER A 122 -16.02 -11.84 -0.39
C SER A 122 -17.24 -11.15 -0.98
N PHE A 123 -18.04 -10.57 -0.10
CA PHE A 123 -19.13 -9.70 -0.44
C PHE A 123 -18.84 -8.33 0.17
N SER A 124 -18.88 -7.28 -0.64
CA SER A 124 -18.74 -5.91 -0.14
C SER A 124 -19.92 -5.05 -0.56
N LEU A 125 -20.48 -4.36 0.42
CA LEU A 125 -21.48 -3.31 0.22
C LEU A 125 -20.85 -2.02 0.70
N ALA A 126 -20.65 -1.08 -0.21
CA ALA A 126 -20.20 0.26 0.12
C ALA A 126 -21.33 1.25 -0.15
N SER A 127 -21.68 2.02 0.84
CA SER A 127 -22.64 3.13 0.71
C SER A 127 -21.92 4.44 0.99
N ASP A 128 -22.12 5.42 0.16
CA ASP A 128 -21.71 6.81 0.33
C ASP A 128 -22.93 7.62 0.78
N GLN A 129 -22.92 8.57 1.64
CA GLN A 129 -22.15 9.72 2.01
C GLN A 129 -22.89 10.54 3.06
N ALA A 130 -22.26 10.88 4.14
CA ALA A 130 -22.64 12.07 4.87
C ALA A 130 -21.63 13.17 4.51
N GLN A 131 -22.09 14.27 3.95
CA GLN A 131 -21.29 15.48 3.74
C GLN A 131 -21.90 16.64 4.47
N TRP A 132 -21.08 17.37 5.21
CA TRP A 132 -21.48 18.61 5.89
C TRP A 132 -20.37 19.65 5.75
N ARG A 133 -20.74 20.91 5.58
CA ARG A 133 -19.84 22.04 5.52
C ARG A 133 -20.23 23.09 6.55
N GLY A 134 -19.29 23.46 7.42
CA GLY A 134 -19.33 24.62 8.26
C GLY A 134 -18.37 25.72 7.79
N GLU A 135 -18.32 26.84 8.51
CA GLU A 135 -17.46 27.98 8.15
C GLU A 135 -15.96 27.65 8.23
N SER A 136 -15.55 26.81 9.19
CA SER A 136 -14.14 26.48 9.45
C SER A 136 -13.82 24.99 9.45
N SER A 137 -14.80 24.14 9.22
CA SER A 137 -14.65 22.68 9.21
C SER A 137 -15.67 22.04 8.28
N SER A 138 -15.36 20.87 7.80
CA SER A 138 -16.26 20.06 6.99
C SER A 138 -16.15 18.59 7.35
N PHE A 139 -17.19 17.82 7.11
CA PHE A 139 -17.27 16.40 7.40
C PHE A 139 -17.63 15.61 6.15
N ALA A 140 -17.00 14.46 5.99
CA ALA A 140 -17.35 13.46 4.96
C ALA A 140 -17.33 12.06 5.57
N GLY A 141 -18.23 11.20 5.14
CA GLY A 141 -18.30 9.83 5.63
C GLY A 141 -18.59 8.83 4.54
N ARG A 142 -18.10 7.62 4.72
CA ARG A 142 -18.38 6.46 3.88
C ARG A 142 -18.53 5.23 4.74
N ILE A 143 -19.54 4.42 4.46
CA ILE A 143 -19.76 3.13 5.08
C ILE A 143 -19.39 2.04 4.08
N GLY A 144 -18.50 1.15 4.47
CA GLY A 144 -18.14 -0.01 3.68
C GLY A 144 -18.03 -1.24 4.59
N LEU A 145 -18.61 -2.33 4.16
CA LEU A 145 -18.62 -3.60 4.88
C LEU A 145 -18.24 -4.72 3.92
N LYS A 146 -17.48 -5.67 4.42
CA LYS A 146 -17.05 -6.86 3.69
C LYS A 146 -17.34 -8.10 4.51
N LEU A 147 -18.05 -9.02 3.89
CA LEU A 147 -18.22 -10.38 4.40
C LEU A 147 -17.22 -11.27 3.66
N GLU A 148 -16.28 -11.84 4.38
CA GLU A 148 -15.26 -12.71 3.79
C GLU A 148 -15.18 -14.03 4.54
N GLN A 149 -14.83 -15.05 3.81
CA GLN A 149 -14.54 -16.37 4.38
C GLN A 149 -13.05 -16.61 4.35
N SER A 150 -12.47 -16.92 5.50
CA SER A 150 -11.06 -17.35 5.60
C SER A 150 -10.89 -18.72 4.95
N PRO A 151 -9.74 -18.97 4.32
CA PRO A 151 -9.45 -20.31 3.78
C PRO A 151 -9.21 -21.33 4.86
N ASN A 152 -9.36 -22.58 4.47
CA ASN A 152 -9.10 -23.74 5.33
C ASN A 152 -7.61 -24.13 5.44
N SER A 153 -6.67 -23.30 4.99
CA SER A 153 -5.24 -23.56 5.11
C SER A 153 -4.52 -22.46 5.86
N LEU A 154 -3.66 -22.86 6.77
CA LEU A 154 -2.90 -21.97 7.64
C LEU A 154 -1.69 -21.33 6.93
N GLN A 155 -1.30 -21.87 5.80
CA GLN A 155 -0.13 -21.41 5.05
C GLN A 155 -0.50 -21.23 3.59
N THR A 156 -0.37 -20.01 3.13
CA THR A 156 -0.56 -19.69 1.75
C THR A 156 0.79 -19.55 1.04
N GLU A 157 0.81 -19.80 -0.25
CA GLU A 157 2.02 -19.78 -1.08
C GLU A 157 2.64 -18.41 -1.18
N PHE A 158 1.81 -17.40 -1.13
CA PHE A 158 2.19 -16.01 -1.22
C PHE A 158 2.01 -15.28 0.12
N SER A 159 2.41 -15.93 1.22
CA SER A 159 2.43 -15.29 2.52
C SER A 159 1.06 -14.99 3.15
N GLY A 160 0.59 -15.83 3.99
CA GLY A 160 -0.55 -15.54 4.85
C GLY A 160 -0.78 -16.62 5.89
N LEU A 161 -1.16 -16.17 7.06
CA LEU A 161 -1.66 -17.00 8.15
C LEU A 161 -3.17 -16.79 8.22
N GLY A 162 -3.98 -17.81 8.08
CA GLY A 162 -5.43 -17.72 8.14
C GLY A 162 -6.02 -18.45 9.33
N LYS A 163 -7.17 -18.02 9.81
CA LYS A 163 -8.05 -18.86 10.63
C LYS A 163 -8.94 -19.67 9.71
N GLU A 164 -8.98 -20.98 9.93
CA GLU A 164 -9.80 -21.89 9.15
C GLU A 164 -11.27 -21.50 9.12
N GLY A 165 -11.82 -21.41 7.91
CA GLY A 165 -13.25 -21.50 7.63
C GLY A 165 -14.20 -20.50 8.29
N GLN A 166 -13.69 -19.44 8.93
CA GLN A 166 -14.56 -18.50 9.61
C GLN A 166 -15.08 -17.42 8.64
N VAL A 167 -16.38 -17.23 8.65
CA VAL A 167 -17.01 -16.08 8.00
C VAL A 167 -16.86 -14.87 8.93
N GLN A 168 -16.28 -13.79 8.42
CA GLN A 168 -16.06 -12.56 9.17
C GLN A 168 -16.69 -11.38 8.45
N LEU A 169 -17.41 -10.56 9.20
CA LEU A 169 -17.89 -9.26 8.73
C LEU A 169 -16.90 -8.20 9.21
N ARG A 170 -16.32 -7.46 8.27
CA ARG A 170 -15.37 -6.38 8.58
C ARG A 170 -15.77 -5.07 7.95
N PRO A 171 -15.46 -3.94 8.58
CA PRO A 171 -15.43 -2.68 7.87
C PRO A 171 -14.32 -2.72 6.81
N ASP A 172 -14.64 -2.30 5.60
CA ASP A 172 -13.72 -2.24 4.47
C ASP A 172 -14.14 -1.10 3.56
N ASN A 173 -13.17 -0.28 3.15
CA ASN A 173 -13.42 0.93 2.38
C ASN A 173 -14.42 1.89 3.08
N ALA A 174 -14.26 2.04 4.40
CA ALA A 174 -15.05 2.91 5.26
C ALA A 174 -14.20 4.04 5.82
N ALA A 175 -14.80 5.21 6.00
CA ALA A 175 -14.13 6.35 6.62
C ALA A 175 -15.12 7.36 7.19
N ALA A 176 -14.72 8.00 8.28
CA ALA A 176 -15.31 9.23 8.81
C ALA A 176 -14.19 10.27 8.84
N VAL A 177 -14.36 11.37 8.15
CA VAL A 177 -13.32 12.38 7.92
C VAL A 177 -13.84 13.74 8.37
N LEU A 178 -13.10 14.40 9.24
CA LEU A 178 -13.28 15.79 9.65
C LEU A 178 -12.10 16.61 9.11
N GLU A 179 -12.38 17.54 8.25
CA GLU A 179 -11.37 18.52 7.82
C GLU A 179 -11.31 19.69 8.79
N TRP A 180 -10.11 20.04 9.21
CA TRP A 180 -9.83 21.19 10.04
C TRP A 180 -8.50 21.83 9.63
N LYS A 181 -8.56 23.06 9.16
CA LYS A 181 -7.37 23.88 8.79
C LYS A 181 -6.40 23.18 7.82
N GLY A 182 -6.90 22.49 6.83
CA GLY A 182 -6.09 21.83 5.81
C GLY A 182 -5.63 20.41 6.18
N VAL A 183 -6.09 19.89 7.32
CA VAL A 183 -5.80 18.53 7.77
C VAL A 183 -7.09 17.72 7.89
N ASN A 184 -7.13 16.58 7.28
CA ASN A 184 -8.17 15.57 7.48
C ASN A 184 -7.81 14.73 8.71
N LEU A 185 -8.67 14.81 9.74
CA LEU A 185 -8.72 13.87 10.84
C LEU A 185 -9.61 12.71 10.41
N GLN A 186 -9.15 11.50 10.44
CA GLN A 186 -9.92 10.37 9.92
C GLN A 186 -9.94 9.18 10.86
N ALA A 187 -11.13 8.56 10.99
CA ALA A 187 -11.27 7.17 11.43
C ALA A 187 -11.58 6.35 10.19
N PHE A 188 -10.84 5.26 9.96
CA PHE A 188 -10.86 4.60 8.66
C PHE A 188 -10.77 3.08 8.75
N ALA A 189 -11.24 2.44 7.67
CA ALA A 189 -10.98 1.05 7.36
C ALA A 189 -10.67 0.94 5.86
N HIS A 190 -9.41 1.04 5.49
CA HIS A 190 -8.97 0.91 4.10
C HIS A 190 -7.56 0.31 3.99
N GLN A 191 -7.23 -0.13 2.79
CA GLN A 191 -5.88 -0.54 2.43
C GLN A 191 -5.09 0.66 1.92
N ASN A 192 -3.78 0.65 2.16
CA ASN A 192 -2.86 1.64 1.65
C ASN A 192 -1.97 1.01 0.56
N TRP A 193 -1.53 1.83 -0.40
CA TRP A 193 -0.46 1.48 -1.32
C TRP A 193 0.60 2.58 -1.30
N TRP A 194 1.79 2.23 -0.84
CA TRP A 194 2.90 3.15 -0.65
C TRP A 194 4.11 2.75 -1.48
N GLY A 195 4.25 3.34 -2.64
CA GLY A 195 5.36 3.11 -3.54
C GLY A 195 4.97 3.19 -5.02
N PRO A 196 5.96 3.32 -5.88
CA PRO A 196 5.76 3.47 -7.32
C PRO A 196 5.43 2.16 -8.04
N GLY A 197 5.70 1.00 -7.41
CA GLY A 197 5.55 -0.32 -8.02
C GLY A 197 4.12 -0.65 -8.48
N TRP A 198 4.00 -1.52 -9.48
CA TRP A 198 2.74 -2.02 -10.01
C TRP A 198 2.37 -3.38 -9.44
N GLN A 199 3.36 -4.20 -9.16
CA GLN A 199 3.17 -5.54 -8.60
C GLN A 199 3.38 -5.57 -7.10
N SER A 200 4.42 -4.91 -6.61
CA SER A 200 4.77 -4.91 -5.19
C SER A 200 4.87 -3.49 -4.64
N SER A 201 4.60 -3.38 -3.35
CA SER A 201 5.05 -2.30 -2.48
C SER A 201 5.77 -2.95 -1.31
N LEU A 202 6.93 -2.44 -0.93
CA LEU A 202 7.71 -3.01 0.18
C LEU A 202 7.12 -2.66 1.55
N VAL A 203 6.21 -1.69 1.61
CA VAL A 203 5.48 -1.31 2.82
C VAL A 203 4.08 -0.83 2.43
N ASN A 204 3.04 -1.32 3.10
CA ASN A 204 1.65 -1.03 2.78
C ASN A 204 1.29 -1.30 1.31
N GLY A 205 1.04 -2.56 1.02
CA GLY A 205 0.49 -3.06 -0.25
C GLY A 205 -0.96 -3.50 -0.11
N HIS A 206 -1.57 -3.91 -1.22
CA HIS A 206 -2.95 -4.44 -1.23
C HIS A 206 -3.03 -5.94 -0.89
N ASN A 207 -2.00 -6.49 -0.28
CA ASN A 207 -1.96 -7.91 0.09
C ASN A 207 -2.70 -8.20 1.40
N SER A 208 -2.60 -7.32 2.40
CA SER A 208 -3.27 -7.47 3.68
C SER A 208 -4.71 -6.91 3.65
N PRO A 209 -5.58 -7.30 4.58
CA PRO A 209 -6.88 -6.66 4.76
C PRO A 209 -6.76 -5.17 5.07
N ALA A 210 -7.91 -4.47 5.00
CA ALA A 210 -7.99 -3.08 5.40
C ALA A 210 -7.49 -2.88 6.84
N TRP A 211 -6.65 -1.88 7.05
CA TRP A 211 -6.31 -1.40 8.38
C TRP A 211 -7.52 -0.68 8.99
N ILE A 212 -7.80 -0.93 10.27
CA ILE A 212 -8.79 -0.19 11.03
C ILE A 212 -8.03 0.71 12.00
N GLY A 213 -8.18 2.03 11.84
CA GLY A 213 -7.40 2.98 12.59
C GLY A 213 -7.92 4.39 12.58
N ILE A 214 -7.10 5.26 13.15
CA ILE A 214 -7.27 6.71 13.12
C ILE A 214 -6.03 7.36 12.53
N GLY A 215 -6.19 8.47 11.85
CA GLY A 215 -5.06 9.12 11.19
C GLY A 215 -5.27 10.58 10.89
N LEU A 216 -4.21 11.17 10.41
CA LEU A 216 -4.10 12.53 9.92
C LEU A 216 -3.60 12.49 8.49
N GLN A 217 -4.24 13.23 7.60
CA GLN A 217 -3.79 13.36 6.23
C GLN A 217 -3.92 14.82 5.77
N ARG A 218 -2.96 15.30 5.01
CA ARG A 218 -3.09 16.62 4.37
C ARG A 218 -4.30 16.61 3.44
N ALA A 219 -5.21 17.57 3.61
CA ALA A 219 -6.48 17.62 2.87
C ALA A 219 -6.31 18.03 1.39
N SER A 220 -5.20 18.69 1.03
CA SER A 220 -4.85 19.11 -0.32
C SER A 220 -3.58 18.39 -0.81
N VAL A 221 -3.46 18.16 -2.10
CA VAL A 221 -2.23 17.67 -2.75
C VAL A 221 -1.50 18.76 -3.54
N GLN A 222 -2.06 19.96 -3.57
CA GLN A 222 -1.51 21.08 -4.34
C GLN A 222 -0.17 21.57 -3.78
N ARG A 223 0.58 22.29 -4.62
CA ARG A 223 1.82 22.97 -4.22
C ARG A 223 1.53 23.93 -3.06
N SER A 224 2.43 23.98 -2.08
CA SER A 224 2.33 24.93 -0.96
C SER A 224 2.62 26.35 -1.43
N GLU A 225 1.86 27.33 -0.92
CA GLU A 225 2.12 28.75 -1.12
C GLU A 225 3.32 29.25 -0.29
N SER A 226 3.69 28.51 0.76
CA SER A 226 4.85 28.82 1.58
C SER A 226 6.15 28.78 0.74
N PRO A 227 6.97 29.84 0.73
CA PRO A 227 8.24 29.86 0.00
C PRO A 227 9.17 28.70 0.40
N TRP A 228 9.10 28.25 1.64
CA TRP A 228 9.93 27.18 2.19
C TRP A 228 9.52 25.78 1.70
N LEU A 229 8.26 25.59 1.31
CA LEU A 229 7.70 24.30 0.88
C LEU A 229 7.29 24.28 -0.59
N SER A 230 7.35 25.44 -1.27
CA SER A 230 6.91 25.54 -2.66
C SER A 230 7.76 24.70 -3.63
N TRP A 231 9.01 24.40 -3.28
CA TRP A 231 9.91 23.57 -4.08
C TRP A 231 9.49 22.08 -4.10
N LEU A 232 8.69 21.64 -3.13
CA LEU A 232 8.15 20.28 -3.11
C LEU A 232 7.23 19.99 -4.32
N GLY A 233 6.68 21.04 -4.95
CA GLY A 233 5.62 20.84 -5.95
C GLY A 233 4.35 20.30 -5.31
N PRO A 234 3.55 19.50 -6.02
CA PRO A 234 2.44 18.74 -5.43
C PRO A 234 2.98 17.78 -4.38
N TRP A 235 2.33 17.73 -3.19
CA TRP A 235 2.78 16.88 -2.11
C TRP A 235 1.66 16.44 -1.18
N THR A 236 1.85 15.31 -0.52
CA THR A 236 0.93 14.78 0.49
C THR A 236 1.71 14.28 1.69
N LEU A 237 1.04 14.30 2.84
CA LEU A 237 1.55 13.78 4.11
C LEU A 237 0.42 13.03 4.79
N GLU A 238 0.71 11.83 5.26
CA GLU A 238 -0.20 10.99 6.03
C GLU A 238 0.55 10.39 7.22
N GLY A 239 -0.19 10.25 8.32
CA GLY A 239 0.23 9.48 9.48
C GLY A 239 -0.97 8.85 10.14
N PHE A 240 -0.88 7.58 10.51
CA PHE A 240 -1.99 6.88 11.16
C PHE A 240 -1.50 5.88 12.21
N VAL A 241 -2.42 5.50 13.09
CA VAL A 241 -2.29 4.38 14.02
C VAL A 241 -3.46 3.45 13.79
N ALA A 242 -3.18 2.18 13.61
CA ALA A 242 -4.15 1.12 13.41
C ALA A 242 -3.87 -0.06 14.33
N ARG A 243 -4.86 -0.90 14.55
CA ARG A 243 -4.71 -2.13 15.32
C ARG A 243 -4.64 -3.33 14.40
N ALA A 244 -3.67 -4.20 14.62
CA ALA A 244 -3.56 -5.45 13.88
C ALA A 244 -4.71 -6.41 14.21
N GLN A 245 -5.19 -7.10 13.19
CA GLN A 245 -6.30 -8.04 13.25
C GLN A 245 -5.81 -9.49 13.06
N ASP A 246 -4.54 -9.73 13.41
CA ASP A 246 -3.92 -11.03 13.20
C ASP A 246 -4.48 -12.10 14.14
N PRO A 247 -4.77 -13.29 13.64
CA PRO A 247 -4.87 -14.46 14.48
C PRO A 247 -3.48 -14.74 15.08
N VAL A 248 -3.42 -15.09 16.36
CA VAL A 248 -2.18 -15.54 17.00
C VAL A 248 -1.99 -17.02 16.67
N VAL A 249 -1.07 -17.31 15.76
CA VAL A 249 -0.74 -18.67 15.32
C VAL A 249 0.70 -19.08 15.62
N VAL A 250 1.57 -18.10 15.87
CA VAL A 250 2.95 -18.32 16.30
C VAL A 250 3.09 -18.03 17.79
N ALA A 251 3.78 -18.91 18.50
CA ALA A 251 4.02 -18.73 19.94
C ALA A 251 4.71 -17.38 20.20
N ASN A 252 4.34 -16.75 21.31
CA ASN A 252 4.86 -15.44 21.75
C ASN A 252 4.53 -14.23 20.86
N GLN A 253 3.68 -14.39 19.86
CA GLN A 253 3.16 -13.24 19.10
C GLN A 253 2.27 -12.38 20.01
N PRO A 254 2.54 -11.08 20.17
CA PRO A 254 1.67 -10.15 20.89
C PRO A 254 0.34 -9.97 20.13
N GLU A 255 -0.78 -10.30 20.80
CA GLU A 255 -2.12 -10.13 20.23
C GLU A 255 -2.48 -8.65 20.10
N GLY A 256 -3.00 -8.23 18.96
CA GLY A 256 -3.59 -6.90 18.76
C GLY A 256 -2.58 -5.76 18.91
N TYR A 257 -1.37 -5.93 18.42
CA TYR A 257 -0.38 -4.87 18.39
C TYR A 257 -0.85 -3.65 17.60
N LEU A 258 -0.26 -2.51 17.86
CA LEU A 258 -0.48 -1.28 17.13
C LEU A 258 0.48 -1.17 15.95
N TYR A 259 -0.03 -0.72 14.83
CA TYR A 259 0.74 -0.41 13.64
C TYR A 259 0.64 1.08 13.33
N THR A 260 1.75 1.74 13.23
CA THR A 260 1.83 3.15 12.82
C THR A 260 2.48 3.24 11.46
N GLY A 261 1.77 3.86 10.53
CA GLY A 261 2.31 4.22 9.23
C GLY A 261 2.47 5.73 9.10
N MET A 262 3.58 6.17 8.50
CA MET A 262 3.81 7.57 8.12
C MET A 262 4.39 7.62 6.72
N ARG A 263 3.83 8.49 5.88
CA ARG A 263 4.34 8.70 4.52
C ARG A 263 4.21 10.15 4.09
N MET A 264 5.28 10.64 3.50
CA MET A 264 5.31 11.88 2.74
C MET A 264 5.64 11.55 1.29
N THR A 265 4.93 12.14 0.35
CA THR A 265 5.22 12.01 -1.09
C THR A 265 5.15 13.39 -1.73
N PHE A 266 6.11 13.72 -2.59
CA PHE A 266 6.19 15.02 -3.22
C PHE A 266 6.77 14.90 -4.64
N ARG A 267 6.42 15.87 -5.48
CA ARG A 267 6.80 15.91 -6.88
C ARG A 267 7.48 17.23 -7.22
N PRO A 268 8.81 17.36 -6.93
CA PRO A 268 9.53 18.62 -7.07
C PRO A 268 9.69 19.06 -8.52
N ALA A 269 9.58 18.13 -9.45
CA ALA A 269 9.62 18.37 -10.88
C ALA A 269 8.64 17.45 -11.61
N SER A 270 8.20 17.82 -12.80
CA SER A 270 7.28 17.01 -13.62
C SER A 270 7.81 15.62 -13.96
N TRP A 271 9.11 15.41 -13.87
CA TRP A 271 9.81 14.18 -14.17
C TRP A 271 10.26 13.38 -12.95
N ALA A 272 10.09 13.90 -11.71
CA ALA A 272 10.57 13.27 -10.49
C ALA A 272 9.48 13.25 -9.41
N GLU A 273 9.26 12.10 -8.81
CA GLU A 273 8.40 11.89 -7.63
C GLU A 273 9.19 11.14 -6.57
N VAL A 274 9.14 11.63 -5.33
CA VAL A 274 9.88 11.10 -4.18
C VAL A 274 8.90 10.73 -3.09
N GLY A 275 9.09 9.57 -2.47
CA GLY A 275 8.36 9.10 -1.31
C GLY A 275 9.29 8.82 -0.13
N LEU A 276 8.84 9.18 1.06
CA LEU A 276 9.49 8.83 2.33
C LEU A 276 8.47 8.08 3.18
N SER A 277 8.83 6.92 3.67
CA SER A 277 7.91 6.05 4.42
C SER A 277 8.53 5.55 5.71
N ARG A 278 7.70 5.40 6.73
CA ARG A 278 8.05 4.72 7.97
C ARG A 278 6.86 3.90 8.45
N ALA A 279 7.14 2.69 8.91
CA ALA A 279 6.20 1.78 9.53
C ALA A 279 6.77 1.29 10.86
N VAL A 280 5.93 1.28 11.90
CA VAL A 280 6.31 0.86 13.25
C VAL A 280 5.25 -0.09 13.79
N GLN A 281 5.66 -1.28 14.15
CA GLN A 281 4.88 -2.28 14.88
C GLN A 281 5.22 -2.13 16.36
N PHE A 282 4.21 -1.96 17.21
CA PHE A 282 4.39 -1.55 18.60
C PHE A 282 3.34 -2.15 19.52
N GLY A 283 3.71 -2.47 20.76
CA GLY A 283 2.77 -2.90 21.78
C GLY A 283 2.14 -4.27 21.52
N GLY A 284 0.89 -4.44 21.89
CA GLY A 284 0.18 -5.72 21.91
C GLY A 284 0.12 -6.33 23.31
N LYS A 285 -0.67 -7.39 23.48
CA LYS A 285 -0.87 -8.05 24.77
C LYS A 285 0.46 -8.53 25.36
N GLY A 286 0.76 -8.10 26.57
CA GLY A 286 2.00 -8.44 27.28
C GLY A 286 3.21 -7.54 26.91
N ARG A 287 3.02 -6.50 26.11
CA ARG A 287 4.04 -5.53 25.72
C ARG A 287 3.74 -4.13 26.28
N PRO A 288 4.77 -3.28 26.50
CA PRO A 288 4.56 -1.88 26.87
C PRO A 288 3.72 -1.16 25.81
N GLN A 289 2.70 -0.40 26.23
CA GLN A 289 1.79 0.35 25.33
C GLN A 289 1.62 1.81 25.80
N ASP A 290 2.51 2.30 26.64
CA ASP A 290 2.46 3.68 27.11
C ASP A 290 2.94 4.66 26.04
N PHE A 291 2.48 5.91 26.18
CA PHE A 291 2.75 6.97 25.20
C PHE A 291 4.24 7.30 25.05
N ASN A 292 5.01 7.23 26.13
CA ASN A 292 6.47 7.50 26.09
C ASN A 292 7.21 6.44 25.28
N THR A 293 6.88 5.15 25.49
CA THR A 293 7.43 4.03 24.72
C THR A 293 7.05 4.15 23.24
N TYR A 294 5.80 4.56 22.95
CA TYR A 294 5.35 4.82 21.57
C TYR A 294 6.17 5.93 20.90
N VAL A 295 6.37 7.07 21.58
CA VAL A 295 7.18 8.18 21.04
C VAL A 295 8.65 7.77 20.83
N LYS A 296 9.24 7.02 21.76
CA LYS A 296 10.59 6.49 21.60
C LYS A 296 10.70 5.57 20.39
N SER A 297 9.71 4.69 20.20
CA SER A 297 9.63 3.80 19.02
C SER A 297 9.51 4.61 17.72
N LEU A 298 8.68 5.65 17.71
CA LEU A 298 8.58 6.55 16.56
C LEU A 298 9.87 7.28 16.24
N LEU A 299 10.65 7.64 17.25
CA LEU A 299 11.93 8.34 17.09
C LEU A 299 13.11 7.39 16.84
N GLY A 300 12.88 6.08 16.82
CA GLY A 300 13.94 5.09 16.63
C GLY A 300 14.87 4.94 17.84
N GLN A 301 14.43 5.34 19.03
CA GLN A 301 15.24 5.31 20.26
C GLN A 301 15.14 3.99 21.03
N SER A 302 14.39 3.02 20.56
CA SER A 302 14.18 1.72 21.24
C SER A 302 14.42 0.53 20.31
N THR A 303 15.27 0.71 19.30
CA THR A 303 15.41 -0.24 18.18
C THR A 303 16.51 -1.26 18.34
N ASN A 304 17.38 -1.15 19.37
CA ASN A 304 18.46 -2.10 19.56
C ASN A 304 18.48 -2.56 21.02
N GLN A 305 18.52 -3.87 21.20
CA GLN A 305 18.87 -4.46 22.50
C GLN A 305 20.35 -4.20 22.78
N ASP A 306 20.59 -3.55 23.89
CA ASP A 306 21.89 -3.56 24.54
C ASP A 306 21.74 -3.96 26.01
N ALA A 307 22.86 -4.08 26.73
CA ALA A 307 22.86 -4.44 28.15
C ALA A 307 22.05 -3.45 29.03
N SER A 308 21.80 -2.23 28.54
CA SER A 308 21.02 -1.18 29.20
C SER A 308 19.54 -1.19 28.82
N ASN A 309 19.17 -1.84 27.70
CA ASN A 309 17.80 -1.95 27.22
C ASN A 309 17.50 -3.39 26.75
N PRO A 310 17.21 -4.30 27.68
CA PRO A 310 17.03 -5.73 27.38
C PRO A 310 15.73 -6.06 26.62
N VAL A 311 14.86 -5.08 26.40
CA VAL A 311 13.56 -5.29 25.72
C VAL A 311 13.44 -4.32 24.55
N ASP A 312 13.64 -4.81 23.36
CA ASP A 312 13.19 -4.09 22.16
C ASP A 312 11.65 -4.02 22.16
N SER A 313 11.11 -2.82 22.08
CA SER A 313 9.66 -2.60 22.23
C SER A 313 8.94 -2.46 20.89
N SER A 314 9.65 -2.47 19.75
CA SER A 314 9.06 -2.23 18.44
C SER A 314 9.82 -2.91 17.30
N SER A 315 9.12 -3.19 16.21
CA SER A 315 9.70 -3.52 14.92
C SER A 315 9.46 -2.37 13.97
N GLN A 316 10.47 -1.98 13.20
CA GLN A 316 10.43 -0.75 12.40
C GLN A 316 11.00 -0.98 11.01
N ILE A 317 10.33 -0.40 10.03
CA ILE A 317 10.81 -0.27 8.65
C ILE A 317 10.75 1.19 8.24
N ALA A 318 11.81 1.71 7.68
CA ALA A 318 11.84 3.06 7.11
C ALA A 318 12.57 3.06 5.78
N GLY A 319 12.22 4.00 4.91
CA GLY A 319 12.90 4.09 3.63
C GLY A 319 12.31 5.15 2.71
N TYR A 320 12.74 5.04 1.48
CA TYR A 320 12.39 6.01 0.45
C TYR A 320 12.12 5.32 -0.89
N ASP A 321 11.38 6.02 -1.71
CA ASP A 321 11.17 5.65 -3.09
C ASP A 321 11.34 6.85 -4.02
N LEU A 322 11.69 6.55 -5.25
CA LEU A 322 11.93 7.53 -6.30
C LEU A 322 11.37 6.98 -7.61
N ARG A 323 10.61 7.80 -8.31
CA ARG A 323 10.18 7.54 -9.68
C ARG A 323 10.67 8.66 -10.58
N LEU A 324 11.38 8.31 -11.63
CA LEU A 324 11.96 9.23 -12.59
C LEU A 324 11.41 8.94 -13.97
N ARG A 325 10.80 9.94 -14.60
CA ARG A 325 10.46 9.89 -16.01
C ARG A 325 11.73 9.96 -16.86
N CYS A 326 11.77 9.24 -17.98
CA CYS A 326 12.90 9.29 -18.89
C CYS A 326 13.14 10.72 -19.40
N PRO A 327 14.40 11.18 -19.45
CA PRO A 327 14.73 12.57 -19.77
C PRO A 327 14.45 12.97 -21.22
N THR A 328 14.30 12.01 -22.11
CA THR A 328 13.92 12.25 -23.50
C THR A 328 12.39 12.18 -23.61
N ARG A 329 11.80 12.71 -24.69
CA ARG A 329 10.35 12.64 -24.96
C ARG A 329 9.81 11.19 -25.13
N ARG A 330 10.52 10.22 -24.58
CA ARG A 330 10.12 8.82 -24.57
C ARG A 330 9.09 8.57 -23.46
N ASN A 331 8.10 7.77 -23.75
CA ASN A 331 7.04 7.40 -22.85
C ASN A 331 7.52 6.31 -21.90
N CYS A 332 8.45 6.62 -21.01
CA CYS A 332 9.00 5.67 -20.05
C CYS A 332 9.31 6.34 -18.70
N ALA A 333 9.39 5.51 -17.66
CA ALA A 333 9.90 5.87 -16.36
C ALA A 333 10.66 4.70 -15.73
N ALA A 334 11.55 5.03 -14.82
CA ALA A 334 12.19 4.07 -13.93
C ALA A 334 11.84 4.41 -12.49
N TYR A 335 11.81 3.40 -11.62
CA TYR A 335 11.53 3.62 -10.21
C TYR A 335 12.29 2.65 -9.31
N VAL A 336 12.49 3.09 -8.08
CA VAL A 336 13.12 2.33 -7.01
C VAL A 336 12.36 2.55 -5.71
N GLN A 337 12.26 1.52 -4.89
CA GLN A 337 11.85 1.62 -3.49
C GLN A 337 12.86 0.85 -2.64
N LEU A 338 13.36 1.48 -1.58
CA LEU A 338 14.29 0.89 -0.63
C LEU A 338 13.72 1.04 0.78
N MET A 339 13.54 -0.07 1.47
CA MET A 339 12.96 -0.12 2.83
C MET A 339 13.89 -0.90 3.75
N GLY A 340 14.48 -0.22 4.74
CA GLY A 340 15.43 -0.79 5.69
C GLY A 340 14.81 -1.01 7.05
N GLU A 341 15.27 -2.04 7.75
CA GLU A 341 14.77 -2.45 9.07
C GLU A 341 15.62 -1.91 10.23
N ASP A 342 16.90 -1.65 9.98
CA ASP A 342 17.84 -1.18 10.99
C ASP A 342 18.28 0.27 10.74
N SER A 343 18.83 0.93 11.75
CA SER A 343 19.47 2.24 11.62
C SER A 343 20.96 2.11 11.36
N ALA A 344 21.54 3.02 10.57
CA ALA A 344 22.94 3.03 10.16
C ALA A 344 23.95 3.34 11.29
N GLY A 345 23.53 3.38 12.53
CA GLY A 345 24.36 3.59 13.72
C GLY A 345 23.69 4.44 14.80
N SER A 346 24.30 4.52 15.96
CA SER A 346 23.76 5.29 17.09
C SER A 346 23.64 6.78 16.73
N GLY A 347 22.40 7.28 16.67
CA GLY A 347 22.09 8.69 16.46
C GLY A 347 21.88 9.12 15.00
N ILE A 348 22.01 8.23 14.02
CA ILE A 348 21.70 8.54 12.62
C ILE A 348 20.40 7.84 12.24
N PRO A 349 19.27 8.55 12.05
CA PRO A 349 17.98 7.95 11.74
C PRO A 349 17.85 7.54 10.24
N LEU A 350 18.95 7.14 9.62
CA LEU A 350 18.95 6.63 8.26
C LEU A 350 18.79 5.13 8.28
N PRO A 351 17.86 4.58 7.48
CA PRO A 351 17.68 3.15 7.38
C PRO A 351 18.91 2.49 6.76
N TYR A 352 19.16 1.29 7.21
CA TYR A 352 20.26 0.42 6.79
C TYR A 352 19.68 -0.98 6.56
N ARG A 353 20.33 -1.83 5.76
CA ARG A 353 19.87 -3.19 5.47
C ARG A 353 18.53 -3.18 4.70
N PHE A 354 18.60 -2.81 3.44
CA PHE A 354 17.43 -2.58 2.63
C PHE A 354 16.89 -3.85 1.97
N MET A 355 15.57 -4.04 2.05
CA MET A 355 14.79 -4.66 0.98
C MET A 355 14.74 -3.70 -0.21
N SER A 356 14.68 -4.21 -1.42
CA SER A 356 14.74 -3.39 -2.63
C SER A 356 13.68 -3.79 -3.66
N LEU A 357 13.19 -2.78 -4.36
CA LEU A 357 12.32 -2.93 -5.52
C LEU A 357 12.81 -1.97 -6.60
N PHE A 358 13.04 -2.51 -7.79
CA PHE A 358 13.44 -1.77 -8.98
C PHE A 358 12.45 -2.02 -10.09
N GLY A 359 12.08 -1.00 -10.83
CA GLY A 359 11.19 -1.16 -11.96
C GLY A 359 11.45 -0.19 -13.09
N ILE A 360 11.08 -0.62 -14.25
CA ILE A 360 11.01 0.22 -15.46
C ILE A 360 9.63 0.05 -16.07
N GLU A 361 9.10 1.11 -16.63
CA GLU A 361 7.79 1.10 -17.26
C GLU A 361 7.77 1.95 -18.51
N THR A 362 6.90 1.58 -19.45
CA THR A 362 6.65 2.34 -20.66
C THR A 362 5.15 2.32 -20.99
N TRP A 363 4.67 3.36 -21.63
CA TRP A 363 3.31 3.42 -22.15
C TRP A 363 3.33 3.63 -23.66
N LEU A 364 2.55 2.83 -24.34
CA LEU A 364 2.54 2.67 -25.78
C LEU A 364 1.16 2.99 -26.36
N ALA A 365 1.09 3.19 -27.67
CA ALA A 365 -0.14 3.48 -28.39
C ALA A 365 -0.94 4.60 -27.68
N GLN A 366 -0.28 5.74 -27.48
CA GLN A 366 -0.87 6.94 -26.89
C GLN A 366 -1.49 6.69 -25.49
N GLY A 367 -0.89 5.81 -24.69
CA GLY A 367 -1.35 5.49 -23.35
C GLY A 367 -2.40 4.37 -23.29
N ARG A 368 -2.70 3.67 -24.39
CA ARG A 368 -3.56 2.50 -24.34
C ARG A 368 -2.94 1.36 -23.55
N TYR A 369 -1.66 1.09 -23.78
CA TYR A 369 -0.92 0.01 -23.12
C TYR A 369 0.09 0.57 -22.12
N ARG A 370 0.28 -0.14 -21.02
CA ARG A 370 1.44 0.01 -20.15
C ARG A 370 2.13 -1.32 -20.01
N ALA A 371 3.42 -1.34 -20.29
CA ALA A 371 4.30 -2.47 -20.01
C ALA A 371 5.24 -2.09 -18.88
N PHE A 372 5.53 -3.03 -17.99
CA PHE A 372 6.50 -2.84 -16.93
C PHE A 372 7.30 -4.12 -16.64
N ALA A 373 8.51 -3.94 -16.17
CA ALA A 373 9.34 -4.98 -15.56
C ALA A 373 9.70 -4.50 -14.15
N GLU A 374 9.42 -5.33 -13.16
CA GLU A 374 9.62 -5.02 -11.74
C GLU A 374 10.34 -6.16 -11.05
N TYR A 375 11.47 -5.89 -10.43
CA TYR A 375 12.23 -6.83 -9.61
C TYR A 375 12.13 -6.41 -8.15
N ALA A 376 11.66 -7.31 -7.30
CA ALA A 376 11.56 -7.12 -5.87
C ALA A 376 12.42 -8.16 -5.14
N ASP A 377 13.34 -7.69 -4.32
CA ASP A 377 14.11 -8.49 -3.37
C ASP A 377 13.72 -8.06 -1.95
N THR A 378 13.03 -8.94 -1.25
CA THR A 378 12.56 -8.71 0.12
C THR A 378 13.49 -9.33 1.16
N SER A 379 14.73 -9.68 0.79
CA SER A 379 15.78 -9.98 1.74
C SER A 379 16.45 -8.69 2.19
N VAL A 380 16.62 -8.51 3.49
CA VAL A 380 17.50 -7.46 4.02
C VAL A 380 18.96 -7.85 3.75
N ASP A 381 19.82 -6.86 3.54
CA ASP A 381 21.24 -7.03 3.13
C ASP A 381 21.49 -7.47 1.67
N ALA A 382 20.48 -7.57 0.84
CA ALA A 382 20.68 -7.90 -0.57
C ALA A 382 21.71 -7.00 -1.29
N ILE A 383 21.83 -5.75 -0.87
CA ILE A 383 22.74 -4.75 -1.45
C ILE A 383 24.14 -4.82 -0.84
N TYR A 384 24.27 -5.18 0.45
CA TYR A 384 25.52 -5.06 1.19
C TYR A 384 26.27 -6.37 1.39
N ASP A 385 25.57 -7.48 1.65
CA ASP A 385 26.20 -8.77 1.91
C ASP A 385 25.29 -9.93 1.46
N ASN A 386 25.61 -10.47 0.30
CA ASN A 386 24.91 -11.63 -0.26
C ASN A 386 25.04 -12.92 0.60
N LYS A 387 25.89 -12.94 1.62
CA LYS A 387 26.15 -14.15 2.41
C LYS A 387 25.21 -14.30 3.60
N HIS A 388 24.59 -13.21 4.07
CA HIS A 388 23.76 -13.21 5.27
C HIS A 388 22.38 -12.61 4.99
N ARG A 389 21.72 -13.10 3.94
CA ARG A 389 20.37 -12.67 3.59
C ARG A 389 19.38 -13.08 4.68
N ILE A 390 18.78 -12.09 5.33
CA ILE A 390 17.72 -12.27 6.31
C ILE A 390 16.40 -11.93 5.61
N ALA A 391 15.36 -12.73 5.90
CA ALA A 391 14.02 -12.42 5.37
C ALA A 391 13.55 -11.07 5.92
N GLY A 392 13.17 -10.16 5.04
CA GLY A 392 12.52 -8.93 5.43
C GLY A 392 11.14 -9.21 6.06
N TYR A 393 10.65 -8.28 6.86
CA TYR A 393 9.43 -8.37 7.67
C TYR A 393 9.51 -9.29 8.88
N ASP A 394 10.56 -10.10 9.03
CA ASP A 394 10.75 -10.96 10.21
C ASP A 394 11.23 -10.13 11.40
N ASN A 395 10.74 -10.49 12.59
CA ASN A 395 11.18 -9.85 13.82
C ASN A 395 11.14 -10.83 15.01
N ALA A 396 12.19 -10.84 15.83
CA ALA A 396 12.28 -11.73 16.97
C ALA A 396 11.21 -11.45 18.06
N TYR A 397 10.75 -10.20 18.16
CA TYR A 397 9.77 -9.78 19.16
C TYR A 397 8.33 -9.87 18.67
N TYR A 398 8.14 -9.88 17.36
CA TYR A 398 6.85 -10.09 16.69
C TYR A 398 6.98 -11.27 15.73
N PRO A 399 6.92 -12.50 16.26
CA PRO A 399 7.27 -13.71 15.53
C PRO A 399 6.46 -13.99 14.25
N GLN A 400 5.29 -13.39 14.11
CA GLN A 400 4.53 -13.43 12.85
C GLN A 400 4.99 -12.40 11.84
N GLY A 401 5.98 -11.57 12.18
CA GLY A 401 6.48 -10.51 11.33
C GLY A 401 5.49 -9.36 11.14
N LEU A 402 5.69 -8.55 10.12
CA LEU A 402 4.83 -7.42 9.78
C LEU A 402 3.62 -7.90 8.96
N THR A 403 2.58 -8.37 9.66
CA THR A 403 1.35 -8.91 9.06
C THR A 403 0.11 -8.14 9.54
N ASN A 404 -0.98 -8.25 8.80
CA ASN A 404 -2.33 -7.85 9.21
C ASN A 404 -3.35 -8.85 8.66
N GLY A 405 -4.19 -9.39 9.53
CA GLY A 405 -5.13 -10.46 9.15
C GLY A 405 -4.43 -11.71 8.64
N GLY A 406 -3.22 -12.00 9.14
CA GLY A 406 -2.40 -13.11 8.73
C GLY A 406 -1.74 -12.97 7.36
N ARG A 407 -1.65 -11.77 6.80
CA ARG A 407 -1.02 -11.48 5.50
C ARG A 407 0.02 -10.37 5.61
N TRP A 408 1.10 -10.50 4.86
CA TRP A 408 2.14 -9.47 4.80
C TRP A 408 1.59 -8.11 4.41
N ILE A 409 2.00 -7.07 5.13
CA ILE A 409 1.57 -5.69 4.85
C ILE A 409 2.23 -5.09 3.60
N GLY A 410 3.35 -5.64 3.17
CA GLY A 410 4.12 -5.18 2.02
C GLY A 410 3.96 -6.09 0.80
N SER A 411 5.07 -6.60 0.30
CA SER A 411 5.10 -7.45 -0.90
C SER A 411 4.24 -8.70 -0.74
N VAL A 412 3.47 -9.02 -1.76
CA VAL A 412 2.67 -10.24 -1.83
C VAL A 412 3.54 -11.51 -1.78
N PHE A 413 4.77 -11.42 -2.21
CA PHE A 413 5.71 -12.55 -2.24
C PHE A 413 6.36 -12.85 -0.88
N GLY A 414 6.08 -12.03 0.15
CA GLY A 414 6.60 -12.19 1.50
C GLY A 414 8.05 -11.77 1.66
N GLY A 415 8.62 -12.03 2.83
CA GLY A 415 10.01 -11.74 3.14
C GLY A 415 10.98 -12.77 2.57
N GLY A 416 12.21 -12.36 2.28
CA GLY A 416 13.29 -13.21 1.77
C GLY A 416 13.13 -13.68 0.33
N SER A 417 12.18 -13.14 -0.42
CA SER A 417 11.85 -13.54 -1.78
C SER A 417 12.51 -12.64 -2.82
N GLU A 418 12.86 -13.22 -3.96
CA GLU A 418 13.43 -12.54 -5.12
C GLU A 418 12.53 -12.81 -6.32
N VAL A 419 11.83 -11.78 -6.83
CA VAL A 419 10.83 -11.97 -7.87
C VAL A 419 10.95 -10.92 -8.96
N LEU A 420 11.04 -11.38 -10.20
CA LEU A 420 10.86 -10.57 -11.39
C LEU A 420 9.43 -10.72 -11.88
N THR A 421 8.75 -9.59 -12.07
CA THR A 421 7.43 -9.52 -12.69
C THR A 421 7.49 -8.73 -13.99
N LEU A 422 6.98 -9.32 -15.07
CA LEU A 422 6.71 -8.64 -16.33
C LEU A 422 5.19 -8.44 -16.45
N GLY A 423 4.74 -7.23 -16.69
CA GLY A 423 3.32 -6.92 -16.78
C GLY A 423 2.96 -6.14 -18.04
N LEU A 424 1.81 -6.48 -18.60
CA LEU A 424 1.17 -5.75 -19.69
C LEU A 424 -0.27 -5.41 -19.29
N LEU A 425 -0.58 -4.13 -19.32
CA LEU A 425 -1.89 -3.57 -19.00
C LEU A 425 -2.49 -2.97 -20.28
N ASP A 426 -3.67 -3.41 -20.68
CA ASP A 426 -4.49 -2.75 -21.73
C ASP A 426 -5.60 -1.95 -21.05
N ALA A 427 -5.43 -0.64 -20.97
CA ALA A 427 -6.33 0.24 -20.25
C ALA A 427 -7.70 0.35 -20.93
N GLN A 428 -7.78 0.25 -22.27
CA GLN A 428 -9.07 0.30 -22.98
C GLN A 428 -9.88 -0.99 -22.81
N SER A 429 -9.24 -2.15 -22.94
CA SER A 429 -9.88 -3.46 -22.76
C SER A 429 -9.99 -3.89 -21.30
N GLN A 430 -9.47 -3.09 -20.38
CA GLN A 430 -9.43 -3.41 -18.94
C GLN A 430 -8.82 -4.80 -18.67
N ARG A 431 -7.72 -5.12 -19.37
CA ARG A 431 -7.03 -6.41 -19.30
C ARG A 431 -5.65 -6.25 -18.70
N GLN A 432 -5.29 -7.20 -17.86
CA GLN A 432 -3.93 -7.36 -17.35
C GLN A 432 -3.42 -8.77 -17.63
N ILE A 433 -2.14 -8.85 -17.99
CA ILE A 433 -1.40 -10.10 -18.09
C ILE A 433 -0.07 -9.88 -17.38
N LYS A 434 0.31 -10.80 -16.51
CA LYS A 434 1.57 -10.75 -15.76
C LYS A 434 2.26 -12.09 -15.77
N LEU A 435 3.56 -12.06 -15.86
CA LEU A 435 4.47 -13.19 -15.71
C LEU A 435 5.34 -12.94 -14.48
N HIS A 436 5.42 -13.91 -13.57
CA HIS A 436 6.22 -13.85 -12.37
C HIS A 436 7.23 -14.99 -12.37
N THR A 437 8.47 -14.71 -12.02
CA THR A 437 9.49 -15.75 -11.86
C THR A 437 10.48 -15.34 -10.78
N GLY A 438 11.03 -16.31 -10.09
CA GLY A 438 12.02 -16.05 -9.06
C GLY A 438 12.08 -17.12 -7.99
N GLN A 439 12.41 -16.70 -6.78
CA GLN A 439 12.52 -17.57 -5.61
C GLN A 439 11.63 -17.05 -4.49
N LEU A 440 10.87 -17.95 -3.89
CA LEU A 440 10.03 -17.67 -2.71
C LEU A 440 10.67 -18.28 -1.46
N HIS A 441 10.61 -17.54 -0.37
CA HIS A 441 11.00 -18.06 0.94
C HIS A 441 9.78 -18.66 1.64
N TYR A 442 9.89 -19.90 2.12
CA TYR A 442 8.72 -20.67 2.59
C TYR A 442 8.47 -20.62 4.10
N SER A 443 9.32 -19.98 4.88
CA SER A 443 9.14 -20.01 6.33
C SER A 443 8.47 -18.75 6.85
N LEU A 444 7.22 -18.92 7.27
CA LEU A 444 6.54 -17.99 8.17
C LEU A 444 6.93 -18.37 9.61
N GLY A 445 7.42 -17.40 10.37
CA GLY A 445 7.72 -17.60 11.80
C GLY A 445 8.96 -18.44 12.12
N SER A 446 9.83 -18.70 11.16
CA SER A 446 11.15 -19.20 11.47
C SER A 446 12.09 -18.03 11.70
N HIS A 447 12.43 -17.79 12.97
CA HIS A 447 13.44 -16.81 13.38
C HIS A 447 14.88 -17.19 13.03
N LYS A 448 15.10 -18.19 12.23
CA LYS A 448 16.46 -18.47 11.78
C LYS A 448 16.73 -17.60 10.58
N PRO A 449 17.40 -16.46 10.79
CA PRO A 449 18.07 -15.80 9.70
C PRO A 449 19.09 -16.81 9.21
N GLY A 450 19.11 -17.12 7.98
CA GLY A 450 20.16 -17.94 7.46
C GLY A 450 19.77 -18.77 6.27
N SER A 451 20.79 -19.04 5.55
CA SER A 451 20.94 -19.78 4.33
C SER A 451 20.18 -21.11 4.20
N ASP A 452 19.58 -21.62 5.26
CA ASP A 452 19.04 -22.97 5.33
C ASP A 452 17.52 -23.07 5.19
N ALA A 453 16.82 -21.95 5.05
CA ALA A 453 15.39 -22.02 4.73
C ALA A 453 15.21 -22.42 3.26
N PRO A 454 14.38 -23.40 2.96
CA PRO A 454 14.19 -23.85 1.59
C PRO A 454 13.62 -22.71 0.73
N LYS A 455 14.38 -22.29 -0.28
CA LYS A 455 13.91 -21.38 -1.32
C LYS A 455 13.37 -22.20 -2.47
N GLY A 456 12.16 -21.92 -2.91
CA GLY A 456 11.59 -22.58 -4.08
C GLY A 456 11.59 -21.67 -5.29
N GLU A 457 12.17 -22.12 -6.39
CA GLU A 457 12.01 -21.48 -7.68
C GLU A 457 10.58 -21.65 -8.18
N PHE A 458 10.04 -20.60 -8.78
CA PHE A 458 8.69 -20.63 -9.33
C PHE A 458 8.57 -19.88 -10.65
N LEU A 459 7.52 -20.24 -11.38
CA LEU A 459 7.03 -19.52 -12.54
C LEU A 459 5.52 -19.35 -12.38
N GLY A 460 5.01 -18.12 -12.51
CA GLY A 460 3.59 -17.80 -12.40
C GLY A 460 3.11 -16.99 -13.59
N ILE A 461 1.90 -17.23 -14.03
CA ILE A 461 1.20 -16.42 -15.04
C ILE A 461 -0.14 -16.07 -14.47
N SER A 462 -0.50 -14.79 -14.52
CA SER A 462 -1.83 -14.31 -14.14
C SER A 462 -2.44 -13.45 -15.24
N ALA A 463 -3.75 -13.59 -15.44
CA ALA A 463 -4.51 -12.75 -16.34
C ALA A 463 -5.89 -12.45 -15.79
N ASN A 464 -6.36 -11.23 -16.01
CA ASN A 464 -7.75 -10.85 -15.77
C ASN A 464 -8.22 -9.85 -16.82
N GLN A 465 -9.54 -9.76 -16.98
CA GLN A 465 -10.18 -8.78 -17.85
C GLN A 465 -11.52 -8.39 -17.26
N THR A 466 -11.79 -7.09 -17.16
CA THR A 466 -13.12 -6.60 -16.79
C THR A 466 -14.01 -6.46 -18.02
N LEU A 467 -15.11 -7.18 -18.01
CA LEU A 467 -16.15 -7.15 -19.02
C LEU A 467 -17.35 -6.36 -18.48
N ARG A 468 -18.08 -5.68 -19.38
CA ARG A 468 -19.34 -5.02 -19.05
C ARG A 468 -20.51 -5.83 -19.62
N TRP A 469 -21.45 -6.16 -18.75
CA TRP A 469 -22.69 -6.83 -19.12
C TRP A 469 -23.90 -6.10 -18.53
N GLY A 470 -24.48 -5.22 -19.32
CA GLY A 470 -25.48 -4.27 -18.82
C GLY A 470 -24.91 -3.38 -17.71
N PRO A 471 -25.55 -3.31 -16.53
CA PRO A 471 -25.06 -2.56 -15.38
C PRO A 471 -23.95 -3.27 -14.62
N TYR A 472 -23.65 -4.52 -14.95
CA TYR A 472 -22.65 -5.33 -14.23
C TYR A 472 -21.26 -5.19 -14.85
N ARG A 473 -20.25 -5.19 -13.97
CA ARG A 473 -18.86 -5.41 -14.33
C ARG A 473 -18.46 -6.79 -13.85
N ILE A 474 -18.01 -7.63 -14.77
CA ILE A 474 -17.61 -9.01 -14.50
C ILE A 474 -16.14 -9.15 -14.81
N THR A 475 -15.35 -9.56 -13.83
CA THR A 475 -13.90 -9.73 -13.96
C THR A 475 -13.52 -11.18 -13.69
N PRO A 476 -13.43 -12.04 -14.74
CA PRO A 476 -12.78 -13.33 -14.62
C PRO A 476 -11.29 -13.16 -14.40
N GLU A 477 -10.74 -14.02 -13.57
CA GLU A 477 -9.32 -14.08 -13.23
C GLU A 477 -8.82 -15.51 -13.38
N ILE A 478 -7.65 -15.67 -13.95
CA ILE A 478 -6.94 -16.95 -14.02
C ILE A 478 -5.49 -16.73 -13.59
N GLU A 479 -4.99 -17.62 -12.77
CA GLU A 479 -3.58 -17.66 -12.40
C GLU A 479 -3.11 -19.10 -12.34
N TRP A 480 -1.92 -19.31 -12.87
CA TRP A 480 -1.19 -20.56 -12.76
C TRP A 480 0.15 -20.28 -12.09
N LEU A 481 0.51 -21.17 -11.18
CA LEU A 481 1.79 -21.18 -10.49
C LEU A 481 2.42 -22.57 -10.61
N GLY A 482 3.63 -22.63 -11.14
CA GLY A 482 4.46 -23.83 -11.17
C GLY A 482 5.64 -23.67 -10.21
N LEU A 483 5.83 -24.65 -9.33
CA LEU A 483 6.96 -24.74 -8.40
C LEU A 483 7.95 -25.80 -8.90
N LYS A 484 9.23 -25.45 -8.99
CA LYS A 484 10.24 -26.35 -9.55
C LYS A 484 10.55 -27.52 -8.62
N ASP A 485 10.67 -27.29 -7.35
CA ASP A 485 11.14 -28.28 -6.37
C ASP A 485 10.05 -28.90 -5.49
N GLY A 486 8.78 -28.64 -5.76
CA GLY A 486 7.61 -29.38 -5.27
C GLY A 486 7.45 -29.60 -3.75
N GLN A 487 8.35 -29.08 -2.95
CA GLN A 487 8.32 -29.30 -1.50
C GLN A 487 7.98 -27.99 -0.77
N ARG A 488 6.71 -27.82 -0.59
CA ARG A 488 6.21 -27.05 0.55
C ARG A 488 6.06 -28.01 1.72
N VAL A 489 6.28 -27.49 2.89
CA VAL A 489 5.92 -28.20 4.10
C VAL A 489 4.40 -28.47 4.04
N GLY A 490 4.04 -29.68 3.66
CA GLY A 490 2.66 -30.16 3.62
C GLY A 490 1.94 -30.25 2.27
N ASP A 491 2.50 -29.79 1.16
CA ASP A 491 1.85 -29.91 -0.16
C ASP A 491 2.78 -30.58 -1.19
N SER A 492 2.29 -31.62 -1.84
CA SER A 492 2.99 -32.37 -2.90
C SER A 492 2.70 -31.86 -4.32
N GLN A 493 1.86 -30.85 -4.45
CA GLN A 493 1.47 -30.34 -5.77
C GLN A 493 2.49 -29.37 -6.31
N ARG A 494 2.97 -29.62 -7.52
CA ARG A 494 3.90 -28.73 -8.24
C ARG A 494 3.20 -27.62 -9.05
N HIS A 495 1.91 -27.75 -9.28
CA HIS A 495 1.15 -26.85 -10.13
C HIS A 495 -0.14 -26.44 -9.42
N HIS A 496 -0.35 -25.15 -9.33
CA HIS A 496 -1.52 -24.58 -8.69
C HIS A 496 -2.28 -23.70 -9.68
N TRP A 497 -3.57 -23.93 -9.77
CA TRP A 497 -4.48 -23.12 -10.57
C TRP A 497 -5.41 -22.34 -9.66
N ARG A 498 -5.50 -21.06 -9.89
CA ARG A 498 -6.49 -20.21 -9.27
C ARG A 498 -7.43 -19.66 -10.34
N LEU A 499 -8.72 -19.84 -10.09
CA LEU A 499 -9.79 -19.26 -10.89
C LEU A 499 -10.59 -18.33 -9.99
N GLY A 500 -10.81 -17.12 -10.45
CA GLY A 500 -11.58 -16.10 -9.76
C GLY A 500 -12.62 -15.47 -10.65
N LEU A 501 -13.70 -15.02 -10.04
CA LEU A 501 -14.74 -14.26 -10.70
C LEU A 501 -15.20 -13.15 -9.75
N THR A 502 -15.05 -11.91 -10.16
CA THR A 502 -15.60 -10.76 -9.46
C THR A 502 -16.75 -10.18 -10.27
N ALA A 503 -17.92 -10.07 -9.67
CA ALA A 503 -19.04 -9.36 -10.22
C ALA A 503 -19.34 -8.13 -9.36
N SER A 504 -19.44 -6.96 -9.97
CA SER A 504 -19.80 -5.71 -9.28
C SER A 504 -20.86 -4.95 -10.03
N LYS A 505 -21.72 -4.26 -9.27
CA LYS A 505 -22.79 -3.41 -9.79
C LYS A 505 -22.79 -2.10 -9.03
N PRO A 506 -22.67 -0.95 -9.68
CA PRO A 506 -23.07 0.32 -9.09
C PRO A 506 -24.60 0.35 -8.98
N LEU A 507 -25.12 0.72 -7.82
CA LEU A 507 -26.56 0.84 -7.55
C LEU A 507 -27.00 2.29 -7.65
#